data_c8f32d115a986469f17d8fdf15cf255b
#
_entry.id   c8f32d115a986469f17d8fdf15cf255b
#
_cell.length_a   1.000
_cell.length_b   1.000
_cell.length_c   1.000
_cell.angle_alpha   90.00
_cell.angle_beta   90.00
_cell.angle_gamma   90.00
#
_symmetry.space_group_name_H-M   'P 1'
#
loop_
_entity.id
_entity.type
_entity.pdbx_description
1 polymer ?
#
loop_
_entity_poly.entity_id
_entity_poly.type
_entity_poly.pdbx_seq_one_letter_code
_entity_poly.pdbx_strand_id
1 'polypeptide(L)'
;MSWLSNFFKPRQDNFVRLLIEQSEWTVQGLEALLTYMRNADEASADTVRQCEKEADEVRRILIDELNRTFVTPLDREDIFALSRAIDDILDYGYSTLDEMMVLHVTPNTYLQRMASLIRDAANEVHLAMLRLK
;
A
#
# COMPACT_ATOMS: atom_id res chain seq x y z
N MET A 1 -37.09 -11.30 5.02
CA MET A 1 -36.75 -9.86 5.17
C MET A 1 -35.25 -9.62 5.26
N SER A 2 -34.48 -10.59 5.75
CA SER A 2 -33.00 -10.45 5.87
C SER A 2 -32.22 -10.43 4.54
N TRP A 3 -32.73 -11.02 3.47
CA TRP A 3 -32.05 -11.07 2.19
C TRP A 3 -32.08 -9.73 1.44
N LEU A 4 -33.14 -8.95 1.58
CA LEU A 4 -33.24 -7.60 1.02
C LEU A 4 -32.31 -6.62 1.74
N SER A 5 -32.12 -6.76 3.06
CA SER A 5 -31.19 -5.92 3.80
C SER A 5 -29.73 -6.18 3.41
N ASN A 6 -29.40 -7.42 3.02
CA ASN A 6 -28.07 -7.75 2.51
C ASN A 6 -27.83 -7.22 1.07
N PHE A 7 -28.89 -7.05 0.29
CA PHE A 7 -28.80 -6.48 -1.06
C PHE A 7 -28.56 -4.96 -1.04
N PHE A 8 -29.03 -4.29 0.02
CA PHE A 8 -28.89 -2.84 0.23
C PHE A 8 -27.82 -2.47 1.26
N LYS A 9 -27.11 -3.44 1.85
CA LYS A 9 -25.91 -3.11 2.63
C LYS A 9 -24.94 -2.39 1.70
N PRO A 10 -24.59 -1.12 2.00
CA PRO A 10 -23.66 -0.40 1.15
C PRO A 10 -22.35 -1.20 1.09
N ARG A 11 -21.85 -1.44 -0.11
CA ARG A 11 -20.49 -1.96 -0.34
C ARG A 11 -19.41 -0.98 0.13
N GLN A 12 -19.80 -0.03 0.95
CA GLN A 12 -19.02 1.02 1.56
C GLN A 12 -17.82 0.46 2.30
N ASP A 13 -18.06 -0.55 3.11
CA ASP A 13 -17.03 -1.20 3.93
C ASP A 13 -15.95 -1.88 3.08
N ASN A 14 -16.28 -2.29 1.86
CA ASN A 14 -15.33 -3.00 1.01
C ASN A 14 -14.24 -2.09 0.42
N PHE A 15 -14.59 -0.89 -0.03
CA PHE A 15 -13.60 0.06 -0.55
C PHE A 15 -12.66 0.55 0.56
N VAL A 16 -13.22 0.89 1.71
CA VAL A 16 -12.43 1.31 2.88
C VAL A 16 -11.53 0.15 3.34
N ARG A 17 -12.06 -1.06 3.40
CA ARG A 17 -11.28 -2.26 3.75
C ARG A 17 -10.11 -2.48 2.78
N LEU A 18 -10.32 -2.34 1.49
CA LEU A 18 -9.27 -2.49 0.48
C LEU A 18 -8.21 -1.39 0.58
N LEU A 19 -8.61 -0.15 0.85
CA LEU A 19 -7.67 0.95 1.09
C LEU A 19 -6.81 0.70 2.34
N ILE A 20 -7.42 0.20 3.41
CA ILE A 20 -6.71 -0.18 4.64
C ILE A 20 -5.70 -1.29 4.33
N GLU A 21 -6.12 -2.34 3.65
CA GLU A 21 -5.28 -3.48 3.29
C GLU A 21 -4.11 -3.05 2.39
N GLN A 22 -4.36 -2.21 1.38
CA GLN A 22 -3.33 -1.66 0.51
C GLN A 22 -2.30 -0.84 1.30
N SER A 23 -2.76 0.03 2.20
CA SER A 23 -1.86 0.83 3.03
C SER A 23 -1.07 -0.01 4.04
N GLU A 24 -1.64 -1.10 4.54
CA GLU A 24 -0.94 -2.05 5.42
C GLU A 24 0.21 -2.75 4.70
N TRP A 25 -0.01 -3.27 3.49
CA TRP A 25 1.05 -3.85 2.67
C TRP A 25 2.14 -2.83 2.35
N THR A 26 1.75 -1.58 2.12
CA THR A 26 2.70 -0.47 1.89
C THR A 26 3.61 -0.27 3.10
N VAL A 27 3.06 -0.21 4.30
CA VAL A 27 3.86 -0.08 5.55
C VAL A 27 4.80 -1.27 5.71
N GLN A 28 4.29 -2.49 5.53
CA GLN A 28 5.11 -3.70 5.65
C GLN A 28 6.26 -3.72 4.63
N GLY A 29 5.99 -3.30 3.40
CA GLY A 29 7.02 -3.19 2.36
C GLY A 29 8.10 -2.17 2.71
N LEU A 30 7.72 -1.02 3.27
CA LEU A 30 8.69 0.00 3.70
C LEU A 30 9.46 -0.40 4.97
N GLU A 31 8.86 -1.18 5.87
CA GLU A 31 9.58 -1.78 6.99
C GLU A 31 10.66 -2.76 6.51
N ALA A 32 10.33 -3.58 5.52
CA ALA A 32 11.29 -4.47 4.89
C ALA A 32 12.40 -3.69 4.16
N LEU A 33 12.06 -2.57 3.50
CA LEU A 33 13.03 -1.69 2.87
C LEU A 33 13.99 -1.08 3.91
N LEU A 34 13.47 -0.64 5.06
CA LEU A 34 14.29 -0.14 6.14
C LEU A 34 15.24 -1.23 6.68
N THR A 35 14.75 -2.46 6.83
CA THR A 35 15.58 -3.60 7.23
C THR A 35 16.69 -3.86 6.19
N TYR A 36 16.35 -3.80 4.90
CA TYR A 36 17.34 -3.89 3.82
C TYR A 36 18.41 -2.78 3.91
N MET A 37 18.01 -1.54 4.19
CA MET A 37 18.94 -0.43 4.34
C MET A 37 19.90 -0.62 5.53
N ARG A 38 19.51 -1.42 6.53
CA ARG A 38 20.35 -1.74 7.70
C ARG A 38 21.27 -2.94 7.46
N ASN A 39 20.77 -3.98 6.82
CA ASN A 39 21.39 -5.29 6.76
C ASN A 39 21.89 -5.67 5.36
N ALA A 40 21.39 -5.02 4.31
CA ALA A 40 21.66 -5.33 2.90
C ALA A 40 21.44 -6.82 2.56
N ASP A 41 20.44 -7.46 3.17
CA ASP A 41 20.15 -8.87 3.02
C ASP A 41 19.10 -9.16 1.94
N GLU A 42 19.29 -10.24 1.22
CA GLU A 42 18.39 -10.68 0.14
C GLU A 42 16.97 -11.00 0.66
N ALA A 43 16.87 -11.53 1.87
CA ALA A 43 15.56 -11.86 2.45
C ALA A 43 14.68 -10.62 2.63
N SER A 44 15.25 -9.51 3.09
CA SER A 44 14.52 -8.23 3.19
C SER A 44 14.14 -7.69 1.82
N ALA A 45 15.03 -7.79 0.83
CA ALA A 45 14.73 -7.41 -0.55
C ALA A 45 13.55 -8.21 -1.11
N ASP A 46 13.52 -9.52 -0.90
CA ASP A 46 12.43 -10.39 -1.32
C ASP A 46 11.11 -10.03 -0.62
N THR A 47 11.17 -9.65 0.64
CA THR A 47 9.97 -9.19 1.38
C THR A 47 9.41 -7.90 0.78
N VAL A 48 10.26 -6.94 0.39
CA VAL A 48 9.81 -5.72 -0.32
C VAL A 48 9.08 -6.08 -1.60
N ARG A 49 9.67 -6.97 -2.41
CA ARG A 49 9.06 -7.42 -3.68
C ARG A 49 7.72 -8.12 -3.46
N GLN A 50 7.63 -8.94 -2.42
CA GLN A 50 6.37 -9.63 -2.10
C GLN A 50 5.29 -8.65 -1.64
N CYS A 51 5.62 -7.70 -0.76
CA CYS A 51 4.68 -6.69 -0.31
C CYS A 51 4.18 -5.81 -1.46
N GLU A 52 5.04 -5.48 -2.42
CA GLU A 52 4.65 -4.72 -3.61
C GLU A 52 3.63 -5.50 -4.45
N LYS A 53 3.84 -6.78 -4.66
CA LYS A 53 2.90 -7.66 -5.39
C LYS A 53 1.55 -7.75 -4.67
N GLU A 54 1.55 -7.91 -3.35
CA GLU A 54 0.31 -7.98 -2.57
C GLU A 54 -0.45 -6.65 -2.62
N ALA A 55 0.26 -5.52 -2.48
CA ALA A 55 -0.35 -4.19 -2.57
C ALA A 55 -0.95 -3.93 -3.97
N ASP A 56 -0.25 -4.32 -5.02
CA ASP A 56 -0.71 -4.21 -6.41
C ASP A 56 -1.96 -5.07 -6.66
N GLU A 57 -2.00 -6.29 -6.13
CA GLU A 57 -3.18 -7.16 -6.23
C GLU A 57 -4.39 -6.56 -5.50
N VAL A 58 -4.21 -6.02 -4.31
CA VAL A 58 -5.29 -5.33 -3.57
C VAL A 58 -5.81 -4.14 -4.38
N ARG A 59 -4.92 -3.35 -4.97
CA ARG A 59 -5.29 -2.23 -5.84
C ARG A 59 -6.07 -2.70 -7.07
N ARG A 60 -5.64 -3.78 -7.71
CA ARG A 60 -6.35 -4.37 -8.85
C ARG A 60 -7.78 -4.77 -8.46
N ILE A 61 -7.96 -5.40 -7.32
CA ILE A 61 -9.28 -5.77 -6.79
C ILE A 61 -10.11 -4.51 -6.55
N LEU A 62 -9.54 -3.48 -5.97
CA LEU A 62 -10.23 -2.20 -5.71
C LEU A 62 -10.72 -1.56 -7.00
N ILE A 63 -9.90 -1.52 -8.04
CA ILE A 63 -10.28 -0.98 -9.35
C ILE A 63 -11.38 -1.80 -9.99
N ASP A 64 -11.32 -3.13 -9.91
CA ASP A 64 -12.39 -4.02 -10.39
C ASP A 64 -13.71 -3.75 -9.66
N GLU A 65 -13.68 -3.58 -8.35
CA GLU A 65 -14.86 -3.23 -7.55
C GLU A 65 -15.44 -1.86 -7.96
N LEU A 66 -14.58 -0.86 -8.20
CA LEU A 66 -15.01 0.44 -8.71
C LEU A 66 -15.72 0.33 -10.05
N ASN A 67 -15.21 -0.47 -10.96
CA ASN A 67 -15.79 -0.67 -12.28
C ASN A 67 -17.13 -1.40 -12.25
N ARG A 68 -17.38 -2.21 -11.23
CA ARG A 68 -18.61 -2.99 -11.06
C ARG A 68 -19.66 -2.32 -10.17
N THR A 69 -19.29 -1.26 -9.47
CA THR A 69 -20.15 -0.60 -8.50
C THR A 69 -20.70 0.70 -9.07
N PHE A 70 -22.03 0.82 -9.11
CA PHE A 70 -22.70 2.00 -9.67
C PHE A 70 -22.68 3.18 -8.68
N VAL A 71 -22.98 2.91 -7.42
CA VAL A 71 -22.98 3.93 -6.34
C VAL A 71 -21.88 3.62 -5.35
N THR A 72 -20.98 4.58 -5.14
CA THR A 72 -19.87 4.47 -4.18
C THR A 72 -20.09 5.39 -2.98
N PRO A 73 -19.57 5.01 -1.79
CA PRO A 73 -19.76 5.78 -0.55
C PRO A 73 -18.99 7.10 -0.50
N LEU A 74 -17.84 7.09 -1.15
CA LEU A 74 -17.00 8.26 -1.38
C LEU A 74 -17.00 8.53 -2.89
N ASP A 75 -16.57 9.69 -3.28
CA ASP A 75 -16.41 9.99 -4.70
C ASP A 75 -15.49 8.96 -5.36
N ARG A 76 -15.92 8.42 -6.49
CA ARG A 76 -15.18 7.41 -7.25
C ARG A 76 -13.78 7.86 -7.62
N GLU A 77 -13.66 9.13 -8.04
CA GLU A 77 -12.38 9.72 -8.42
C GLU A 77 -11.45 9.85 -7.22
N ASP A 78 -11.99 10.15 -6.04
CA ASP A 78 -11.23 10.24 -4.80
C ASP A 78 -10.71 8.87 -4.35
N ILE A 79 -11.54 7.83 -4.43
CA ILE A 79 -11.12 6.45 -4.11
C ILE A 79 -9.97 6.03 -5.04
N PHE A 80 -10.12 6.26 -6.33
CA PHE A 80 -9.12 5.95 -7.34
C PHE A 80 -7.81 6.70 -7.09
N ALA A 81 -7.90 8.03 -6.86
CA ALA A 81 -6.75 8.89 -6.62
C ALA A 81 -6.01 8.51 -5.33
N LEU A 82 -6.74 8.19 -4.27
CA LEU A 82 -6.17 7.78 -3.00
C LEU A 82 -5.44 6.44 -3.12
N SER A 83 -6.06 5.45 -3.77
CA SER A 83 -5.42 4.16 -4.02
C SER A 83 -4.15 4.31 -4.84
N ARG A 84 -4.17 5.16 -5.87
CA ARG A 84 -2.99 5.45 -6.71
C ARG A 84 -1.87 6.11 -5.89
N ALA A 85 -2.21 7.09 -5.06
CA ALA A 85 -1.22 7.77 -4.23
C ALA A 85 -0.56 6.81 -3.21
N ILE A 86 -1.33 5.90 -2.63
CA ILE A 86 -0.80 4.86 -1.73
C ILE A 86 0.12 3.90 -2.50
N ASP A 87 -0.28 3.49 -3.70
CA ASP A 87 0.51 2.62 -4.59
C ASP A 87 1.87 3.24 -4.91
N ASP A 88 1.90 4.52 -5.25
CA ASP A 88 3.12 5.25 -5.59
C ASP A 88 4.18 5.19 -4.46
N ILE A 89 3.75 5.17 -3.20
CA ILE A 89 4.67 5.14 -2.04
C ILE A 89 5.56 3.89 -2.10
N LEU A 90 4.95 2.71 -2.22
CA LEU A 90 5.71 1.45 -2.23
C LEU A 90 6.41 1.22 -3.57
N ASP A 91 5.80 1.65 -4.68
CA ASP A 91 6.42 1.57 -6.01
C ASP A 91 7.77 2.31 -6.05
N TYR A 92 7.84 3.51 -5.50
CA TYR A 92 9.10 4.25 -5.40
C TYR A 92 10.10 3.56 -4.46
N GLY A 93 9.63 3.00 -3.37
CA GLY A 93 10.48 2.19 -2.47
C GLY A 93 11.06 0.96 -3.16
N TYR A 94 10.23 0.23 -3.88
CA TYR A 94 10.64 -0.94 -4.66
C TYR A 94 11.62 -0.55 -5.78
N SER A 95 11.33 0.50 -6.54
CA SER A 95 12.21 0.98 -7.61
C SER A 95 13.58 1.39 -7.06
N THR A 96 13.60 2.05 -5.91
CA THR A 96 14.86 2.44 -5.23
C THR A 96 15.68 1.21 -4.87
N LEU A 97 15.05 0.20 -4.28
CA LEU A 97 15.70 -1.08 -3.96
C LEU A 97 16.30 -1.73 -5.21
N ASP A 98 15.50 -1.84 -6.27
CA ASP A 98 15.89 -2.48 -7.51
C ASP A 98 17.09 -1.75 -8.17
N GLU A 99 17.04 -0.43 -8.24
CA GLU A 99 18.15 0.39 -8.75
C GLU A 99 19.41 0.23 -7.90
N MET A 100 19.29 0.22 -6.59
CA MET A 100 20.44 0.00 -5.70
C MET A 100 21.07 -1.36 -5.92
N MET A 101 20.29 -2.40 -6.12
CA MET A 101 20.78 -3.75 -6.39
C MET A 101 21.47 -3.83 -7.76
N VAL A 102 20.87 -3.28 -8.80
CA VAL A 102 21.42 -3.27 -10.15
C VAL A 102 22.73 -2.47 -10.23
N LEU A 103 22.79 -1.35 -9.54
CA LEU A 103 23.96 -0.46 -9.53
C LEU A 103 24.98 -0.82 -8.43
N HIS A 104 24.75 -1.88 -7.67
CA HIS A 104 25.59 -2.30 -6.55
C HIS A 104 25.85 -1.21 -5.51
N VAL A 105 24.82 -0.40 -5.23
CA VAL A 105 24.89 0.65 -4.21
C VAL A 105 24.75 0.04 -2.81
N THR A 106 25.75 0.27 -1.97
CA THR A 106 25.68 -0.16 -0.56
C THR A 106 24.85 0.85 0.25
N PRO A 107 23.88 0.39 1.05
CA PRO A 107 23.14 1.28 1.94
C PRO A 107 24.06 1.99 2.94
N ASN A 108 23.69 3.22 3.28
CA ASN A 108 24.40 4.03 4.26
C ASN A 108 23.42 4.64 5.28
N THR A 109 23.95 5.34 6.27
CA THR A 109 23.16 5.95 7.35
C THR A 109 22.11 6.93 6.84
N TYR A 110 22.41 7.68 5.78
CA TYR A 110 21.45 8.63 5.19
C TYR A 110 20.26 7.90 4.56
N LEU A 111 20.52 6.84 3.81
CA LEU A 111 19.47 5.99 3.22
C LEU A 111 18.63 5.31 4.29
N GLN A 112 19.25 4.85 5.37
CA GLN A 112 18.51 4.30 6.52
C GLN A 112 17.57 5.33 7.15
N ARG A 113 18.04 6.55 7.35
CA ARG A 113 17.20 7.64 7.89
C ARG A 113 16.06 8.01 6.96
N MET A 114 16.31 8.10 5.67
CA MET A 114 15.28 8.36 4.67
C MET A 114 14.22 7.25 4.67
N ALA A 115 14.62 6.00 4.64
CA ALA A 115 13.71 4.86 4.70
C ALA A 115 12.87 4.85 5.99
N SER A 116 13.47 5.18 7.13
CA SER A 116 12.76 5.30 8.41
C SER A 116 11.69 6.39 8.38
N LEU A 117 11.99 7.55 7.83
CA LEU A 117 11.04 8.66 7.71
C LEU A 117 9.88 8.33 6.75
N ILE A 118 10.18 7.70 5.64
CA ILE A 118 9.16 7.28 4.67
C ILE A 118 8.24 6.21 5.28
N ARG A 119 8.81 5.24 6.00
CA ARG A 119 8.03 4.24 6.72
C ARG A 119 7.10 4.88 7.75
N ASP A 120 7.59 5.84 8.53
CA ASP A 120 6.78 6.54 9.52
C ASP A 120 5.65 7.33 8.86
N ALA A 121 5.93 8.03 7.76
CA ALA A 121 4.91 8.74 6.98
C ALA A 121 3.84 7.78 6.42
N ALA A 122 4.24 6.64 5.88
CA ALA A 122 3.31 5.63 5.39
C ALA A 122 2.44 5.05 6.51
N ASN A 123 2.99 4.89 7.70
CA ASN A 123 2.21 4.46 8.87
C ASN A 123 1.13 5.48 9.24
N GLU A 124 1.42 6.78 9.16
CA GLU A 124 0.40 7.83 9.36
C GLU A 124 -0.71 7.76 8.31
N VAL A 125 -0.36 7.47 7.05
CA VAL A 125 -1.35 7.24 5.99
C VAL A 125 -2.22 6.03 6.32
N HIS A 126 -1.62 4.93 6.77
CA HIS A 126 -2.38 3.74 7.18
C HIS A 126 -3.33 4.03 8.35
N LEU A 127 -2.87 4.76 9.36
CA LEU A 127 -3.71 5.19 10.48
C LEU A 127 -4.87 6.08 10.01
N ALA A 128 -4.63 6.95 9.02
CA ALA A 128 -5.69 7.76 8.42
C ALA A 128 -6.73 6.88 7.71
N MET A 129 -6.31 5.83 6.98
CA MET A 129 -7.24 4.89 6.33
C MET A 129 -8.12 4.17 7.36
N LEU A 130 -7.56 3.77 8.50
CA LEU A 130 -8.31 3.15 9.59
C LEU A 130 -9.43 4.06 10.14
N ARG A 131 -9.29 5.37 10.01
CA ARG A 131 -10.29 6.36 10.46
C ARG A 131 -11.41 6.62 9.46
N LEU A 132 -11.33 6.06 8.25
CA LEU A 132 -12.39 6.16 7.26
C LEU A 132 -13.58 5.21 7.54
N LYS A 133 -13.46 4.35 8.52
CA LYS A 133 -14.53 3.41 8.94
C LYS A 133 -15.72 4.13 9.54
#